data_09282d99a90e893b170a83ec5bd9f46c
#
_entry.id   09282d99a90e893b170a83ec5bd9f46c
#
_cell.length_a   1.000
_cell.length_b   1.000
_cell.length_c   1.000
_cell.angle_alpha   90.00
_cell.angle_beta   90.00
_cell.angle_gamma   90.00
#
_symmetry.space_group_name_H-M   'P 1'
#
loop_
_entity.id
_entity.type
_entity.pdbx_description
1 polymer ?
#
loop_
_entity_poly.entity_id
_entity_poly.type
_entity_poly.pdbx_seq_one_letter_code
_entity_poly.pdbx_strand_id
1 'polypeptide(L)'
;DKAKLIKDNVCKVIVGKDDVVELILTAVIAGGHVLLEDVPGTGKTMTAKAFSKSVNAEFNRIQFTPDLLPSDVTGINYYNQKQGEFVFRKGPVFTNILLADEINRATPRTQSALLECMEERQVTVDGTSTKLEALFIVIATENPIETAGTYELPEAQLDRFLLQLSFGYPDKNEEIEIINRFKSENPLDTLSAV
;
A
#
# COMPACT_ATOMS: atom_id res chain seq x y z
N ASP A 1 4.63 -24.88 5.62
CA ASP A 1 4.12 -23.67 6.26
C ASP A 1 3.80 -22.62 5.18
N LYS A 2 2.53 -22.18 5.09
CA LYS A 2 2.08 -21.23 4.05
C LYS A 2 2.81 -19.90 4.13
N ALA A 3 3.08 -19.39 5.33
CA ALA A 3 3.82 -18.13 5.51
C ALA A 3 5.20 -18.19 4.85
N LYS A 4 5.92 -19.30 5.03
CA LYS A 4 7.21 -19.51 4.38
C LYS A 4 7.08 -19.54 2.86
N LEU A 5 6.07 -20.24 2.32
CA LEU A 5 5.82 -20.28 0.88
C LEU A 5 5.55 -18.89 0.29
N ILE A 6 4.76 -18.06 0.99
CA ILE A 6 4.50 -16.68 0.58
C ILE A 6 5.80 -15.86 0.61
N LYS A 7 6.58 -15.94 1.70
CA LYS A 7 7.89 -15.26 1.80
C LYS A 7 8.81 -15.66 0.65
N ASP A 8 9.01 -16.97 0.45
CA ASP A 8 9.88 -17.50 -0.61
C ASP A 8 9.40 -17.04 -2.00
N ASN A 9 8.09 -16.93 -2.20
CA ASN A 9 7.52 -16.48 -3.45
C ASN A 9 7.79 -14.99 -3.69
N VAL A 10 7.60 -14.14 -2.69
CA VAL A 10 7.89 -12.70 -2.76
C VAL A 10 9.40 -12.47 -2.99
N CYS A 11 10.26 -13.22 -2.33
CA CYS A 11 11.72 -13.11 -2.47
C CYS A 11 12.25 -13.54 -3.85
N LYS A 12 11.44 -14.20 -4.69
CA LYS A 12 11.78 -14.41 -6.11
C LYS A 12 11.83 -13.09 -6.88
N VAL A 13 11.06 -12.10 -6.46
CA VAL A 13 10.99 -10.76 -7.08
C VAL A 13 11.90 -9.77 -6.38
N ILE A 14 11.89 -9.78 -5.05
CA ILE A 14 12.59 -8.82 -4.21
C ILE A 14 13.94 -9.40 -3.80
N VAL A 15 15.01 -8.62 -4.01
CA VAL A 15 16.40 -9.02 -3.73
C VAL A 15 16.90 -8.31 -2.47
N GLY A 16 17.55 -9.06 -1.58
CA GLY A 16 18.29 -8.50 -0.44
C GLY A 16 17.43 -7.87 0.66
N LYS A 17 16.11 -8.13 0.67
CA LYS A 17 15.18 -7.55 1.63
C LYS A 17 14.36 -8.62 2.38
N ASP A 18 14.93 -9.79 2.59
CA ASP A 18 14.27 -10.94 3.20
C ASP A 18 13.68 -10.63 4.58
N ASP A 19 14.41 -9.84 5.39
CA ASP A 19 13.96 -9.42 6.72
C ASP A 19 12.77 -8.45 6.63
N VAL A 20 12.81 -7.49 5.71
CA VAL A 20 11.71 -6.55 5.49
C VAL A 20 10.49 -7.27 4.94
N VAL A 21 10.67 -8.21 4.02
CA VAL A 21 9.59 -9.07 3.48
C VAL A 21 8.95 -9.88 4.61
N GLU A 22 9.74 -10.45 5.53
CA GLU A 22 9.24 -11.20 6.68
C GLU A 22 8.44 -10.33 7.64
N LEU A 23 8.90 -9.12 7.92
CA LEU A 23 8.18 -8.15 8.76
C LEU A 23 6.87 -7.69 8.13
N ILE A 24 6.86 -7.40 6.82
CA ILE A 24 5.62 -7.07 6.10
C ILE A 24 4.65 -8.26 6.13
N LEU A 25 5.13 -9.48 5.90
CA LEU A 25 4.31 -10.68 5.99
C LEU A 25 3.71 -10.87 7.38
N THR A 26 4.50 -10.60 8.42
CA THR A 26 4.03 -10.63 9.81
C THR A 26 2.90 -9.62 10.04
N ALA A 27 3.05 -8.40 9.53
CA ALA A 27 1.99 -7.39 9.61
C ALA A 27 0.73 -7.82 8.85
N VAL A 28 0.87 -8.39 7.64
CA VAL A 28 -0.26 -8.91 6.85
C VAL A 28 -1.02 -10.00 7.61
N ILE A 29 -0.30 -10.96 8.22
CA ILE A 29 -0.91 -12.05 9.01
C ILE A 29 -1.61 -11.50 10.26
N ALA A 30 -1.03 -10.50 10.90
CA ALA A 30 -1.61 -9.83 12.07
C ALA A 30 -2.78 -8.90 11.74
N GLY A 31 -3.05 -8.66 10.44
CA GLY A 31 -4.07 -7.71 9.99
C GLY A 31 -3.69 -6.24 10.24
N GLY A 32 -2.40 -5.95 10.44
CA GLY A 32 -1.88 -4.60 10.69
C GLY A 32 -1.42 -3.91 9.40
N HIS A 33 -1.21 -2.60 9.48
CA HIS A 33 -0.73 -1.76 8.38
C HIS A 33 0.76 -1.47 8.56
N VAL A 34 1.44 -1.11 7.47
CA VAL A 34 2.89 -0.87 7.44
C VAL A 34 3.18 0.51 6.87
N LEU A 35 4.06 1.26 7.53
CA LEU A 35 4.65 2.48 7.00
C LEU A 35 6.10 2.19 6.57
N LEU A 36 6.41 2.50 5.32
CA LEU A 36 7.76 2.38 4.76
C LEU A 36 8.37 3.78 4.64
N GLU A 37 9.37 4.06 5.45
CA GLU A 37 10.18 5.26 5.34
C GLU A 37 11.31 5.02 4.35
N ASP A 38 11.29 5.69 3.22
CA ASP A 38 12.35 5.48 2.24
C ASP A 38 12.37 6.47 1.09
N VAL A 39 13.48 6.42 0.38
CA VAL A 39 13.72 7.15 -0.86
C VAL A 39 13.06 6.48 -2.07
N PRO A 40 12.76 7.22 -3.14
CA PRO A 40 12.20 6.68 -4.38
C PRO A 40 13.08 5.59 -5.01
N GLY A 41 12.46 4.61 -5.66
CA GLY A 41 13.18 3.63 -6.50
C GLY A 41 13.67 2.37 -5.78
N THR A 42 13.27 2.12 -4.53
CA THR A 42 13.73 0.99 -3.71
C THR A 42 12.93 -0.32 -3.87
N GLY A 43 11.95 -0.38 -4.77
CA GLY A 43 11.19 -1.61 -5.04
C GLY A 43 9.91 -1.78 -4.22
N LYS A 44 9.44 -0.75 -3.50
CA LYS A 44 8.23 -0.79 -2.67
C LYS A 44 6.97 -1.25 -3.43
N THR A 45 6.76 -0.70 -4.63
CA THR A 45 5.64 -1.08 -5.50
C THR A 45 5.71 -2.55 -5.92
N MET A 46 6.91 -3.03 -6.23
CA MET A 46 7.15 -4.43 -6.62
C MET A 46 6.85 -5.36 -5.44
N THR A 47 7.24 -4.97 -4.23
CA THR A 47 6.97 -5.73 -3.01
C THR A 47 5.46 -5.86 -2.75
N ALA A 48 4.72 -4.76 -2.78
CA ALA A 48 3.27 -4.79 -2.57
C ALA A 48 2.56 -5.64 -3.64
N LYS A 49 2.96 -5.53 -4.91
CA LYS A 49 2.45 -6.37 -6.00
C LYS A 49 2.81 -7.85 -5.85
N ALA A 50 4.04 -8.16 -5.41
CA ALA A 50 4.47 -9.53 -5.18
C ALA A 50 3.66 -10.18 -4.05
N PHE A 51 3.41 -9.45 -2.95
CA PHE A 51 2.51 -9.92 -1.90
C PHE A 51 1.10 -10.18 -2.42
N SER A 52 0.49 -9.22 -3.13
CA SER A 52 -0.87 -9.38 -3.63
C SER A 52 -1.02 -10.59 -4.54
N LYS A 53 -0.07 -10.79 -5.47
CA LYS A 53 -0.05 -11.97 -6.34
C LYS A 53 0.15 -13.27 -5.56
N SER A 54 1.05 -13.28 -4.57
CA SER A 54 1.36 -14.47 -3.78
C SER A 54 0.16 -14.97 -2.97
N VAL A 55 -0.72 -14.07 -2.52
CA VAL A 55 -1.91 -14.42 -1.73
C VAL A 55 -3.22 -14.34 -2.53
N ASN A 56 -3.14 -14.18 -3.85
CA ASN A 56 -4.30 -13.99 -4.75
C ASN A 56 -5.25 -12.88 -4.27
N ALA A 57 -4.68 -11.75 -3.91
CA ALA A 57 -5.39 -10.58 -3.40
C ALA A 57 -5.45 -9.46 -4.43
N GLU A 58 -6.50 -8.64 -4.38
CA GLU A 58 -6.58 -7.43 -5.19
C GLU A 58 -5.59 -6.37 -4.72
N PHE A 59 -4.98 -5.67 -5.67
CA PHE A 59 -4.00 -4.62 -5.43
C PHE A 59 -4.45 -3.31 -6.07
N ASN A 60 -4.40 -2.23 -5.30
CA ASN A 60 -4.51 -0.86 -5.79
C ASN A 60 -3.32 -0.02 -5.34
N ARG A 61 -3.00 1.00 -6.12
CA ARG A 61 -2.02 2.03 -5.78
C ARG A 61 -2.66 3.40 -5.89
N ILE A 62 -2.39 4.24 -4.93
CA ILE A 62 -2.73 5.66 -4.96
C ILE A 62 -1.48 6.49 -4.64
N GLN A 63 -1.17 7.45 -5.52
CA GLN A 63 -0.11 8.42 -5.30
C GLN A 63 -0.70 9.61 -4.57
N PHE A 64 -0.17 9.91 -3.38
CA PHE A 64 -0.59 11.09 -2.61
C PHE A 64 0.08 12.33 -3.16
N THR A 65 -0.73 13.36 -3.41
CA THR A 65 -0.32 14.66 -3.94
C THR A 65 -1.03 15.78 -3.18
N PRO A 66 -0.54 17.04 -3.21
CA PRO A 66 -1.16 18.14 -2.47
C PRO A 66 -2.62 18.44 -2.87
N ASP A 67 -3.00 18.10 -4.09
CA ASP A 67 -4.34 18.31 -4.66
C ASP A 67 -5.28 17.11 -4.50
N LEU A 68 -4.77 15.96 -3.98
CA LEU A 68 -5.59 14.78 -3.73
C LEU A 68 -6.66 15.06 -2.68
N LEU A 69 -7.91 14.76 -3.01
CA LEU A 69 -9.05 14.94 -2.12
C LEU A 69 -9.36 13.66 -1.31
N PRO A 70 -9.98 13.76 -0.13
CA PRO A 70 -10.47 12.60 0.62
C PRO A 70 -11.36 11.67 -0.21
N SER A 71 -12.22 12.22 -1.05
CA SER A 71 -13.10 11.45 -1.95
C SER A 71 -12.36 10.68 -3.04
N ASP A 72 -11.15 11.10 -3.41
CA ASP A 72 -10.30 10.34 -4.35
C ASP A 72 -9.77 9.06 -3.70
N VAL A 73 -9.69 9.04 -2.37
CA VAL A 73 -9.28 7.87 -1.58
C VAL A 73 -10.46 6.94 -1.29
N THR A 74 -11.55 7.50 -0.79
CA THR A 74 -12.70 6.75 -0.25
C THR A 74 -13.79 6.44 -1.28
N GLY A 75 -13.90 7.26 -2.31
CA GLY A 75 -15.00 7.20 -3.27
C GLY A 75 -16.02 8.32 -3.07
N ILE A 76 -16.96 8.38 -3.98
CA ILE A 76 -17.93 9.48 -4.07
C ILE A 76 -19.29 8.99 -4.55
N ASN A 77 -20.36 9.57 -4.01
CA ASN A 77 -21.69 9.46 -4.60
C ASN A 77 -21.82 10.42 -5.80
N TYR A 78 -22.23 9.92 -6.93
CA TYR A 78 -22.54 10.73 -8.10
C TYR A 78 -23.95 10.45 -8.62
N TYR A 79 -24.58 11.44 -9.20
CA TYR A 79 -25.90 11.28 -9.79
C TYR A 79 -25.79 10.61 -11.17
N ASN A 80 -26.34 9.41 -11.30
CA ASN A 80 -26.41 8.69 -12.55
C ASN A 80 -27.67 9.12 -13.34
N GLN A 81 -27.51 9.97 -14.33
CA GLN A 81 -28.63 10.49 -15.14
C GLN A 81 -29.42 9.40 -15.87
N LYS A 82 -28.78 8.27 -16.23
CA LYS A 82 -29.47 7.17 -16.95
C LYS A 82 -30.39 6.38 -16.02
N GLN A 83 -30.02 6.26 -14.75
CA GLN A 83 -30.78 5.50 -13.74
C GLN A 83 -31.67 6.43 -12.90
N GLY A 84 -31.42 7.73 -12.93
CA GLY A 84 -32.16 8.72 -12.15
C GLY A 84 -31.88 8.67 -10.66
N GLU A 85 -30.75 8.10 -10.24
CA GLU A 85 -30.41 7.89 -8.83
C GLU A 85 -28.95 8.21 -8.52
N PHE A 86 -28.65 8.39 -7.22
CA PHE A 86 -27.28 8.50 -6.74
C PHE A 86 -26.65 7.11 -6.64
N VAL A 87 -25.45 6.97 -7.20
CA VAL A 87 -24.68 5.71 -7.20
C VAL A 87 -23.34 5.97 -6.52
N PHE A 88 -22.97 5.10 -5.58
CA PHE A 88 -21.65 5.16 -4.95
C PHE A 88 -20.59 4.55 -5.85
N ARG A 89 -19.61 5.35 -6.24
CA ARG A 89 -18.40 4.91 -6.92
C ARG A 89 -17.31 4.68 -5.89
N LYS A 90 -16.94 3.42 -5.68
CA LYS A 90 -15.88 3.01 -4.76
C LYS A 90 -14.55 3.66 -5.13
N GLY A 91 -13.83 4.15 -4.10
CA GLY A 91 -12.47 4.62 -4.24
C GLY A 91 -11.44 3.50 -4.14
N PRO A 92 -10.14 3.81 -4.29
CA PRO A 92 -9.05 2.83 -4.28
C PRO A 92 -8.87 2.08 -2.96
N VAL A 93 -9.42 2.55 -1.86
CA VAL A 93 -9.40 1.83 -0.56
C VAL A 93 -10.20 0.52 -0.59
N PHE A 94 -11.13 0.36 -1.53
CA PHE A 94 -11.87 -0.89 -1.70
C PHE A 94 -11.02 -1.91 -2.46
N THR A 95 -10.05 -2.47 -1.76
CA THR A 95 -9.08 -3.46 -2.24
C THR A 95 -8.55 -4.27 -1.05
N ASN A 96 -7.78 -5.32 -1.32
CA ASN A 96 -7.13 -6.09 -0.27
C ASN A 96 -5.80 -5.48 0.15
N ILE A 97 -4.93 -5.11 -0.80
CA ILE A 97 -3.64 -4.50 -0.54
C ILE A 97 -3.59 -3.15 -1.25
N LEU A 98 -3.51 -2.09 -0.46
CA LEU A 98 -3.39 -0.71 -0.94
C LEU A 98 -1.97 -0.20 -0.71
N LEU A 99 -1.29 0.19 -1.78
CA LEU A 99 -0.07 0.99 -1.70
C LEU A 99 -0.45 2.48 -1.71
N ALA A 100 -0.33 3.12 -0.55
CA ALA A 100 -0.50 4.57 -0.38
C ALA A 100 0.86 5.25 -0.48
N ASP A 101 1.21 5.71 -1.69
CA ASP A 101 2.56 6.18 -2.00
C ASP A 101 2.71 7.67 -1.68
N GLU A 102 3.79 8.01 -0.94
CA GLU A 102 4.12 9.38 -0.50
C GLU A 102 2.99 10.06 0.30
N ILE A 103 2.48 9.37 1.35
CA ILE A 103 1.33 9.83 2.14
C ILE A 103 1.55 11.24 2.74
N ASN A 104 2.79 11.61 3.06
CA ASN A 104 3.16 12.91 3.61
C ASN A 104 3.05 14.07 2.60
N ARG A 105 2.79 13.82 1.31
CA ARG A 105 2.56 14.87 0.30
C ARG A 105 1.13 15.38 0.25
N ALA A 106 0.16 14.63 0.72
CA ALA A 106 -1.23 15.08 0.77
C ALA A 106 -1.52 15.88 2.04
N THR A 107 -2.57 16.69 1.97
CA THR A 107 -3.02 17.48 3.11
C THR A 107 -3.44 16.60 4.29
N PRO A 108 -3.38 17.07 5.55
CA PRO A 108 -3.82 16.33 6.72
C PRO A 108 -5.24 15.78 6.62
N ARG A 109 -6.13 16.50 5.91
CA ARG A 109 -7.51 16.08 5.69
C ARG A 109 -7.58 14.79 4.86
N THR A 110 -6.78 14.68 3.81
CA THR A 110 -6.73 13.49 2.96
C THR A 110 -6.02 12.34 3.65
N GLN A 111 -4.94 12.62 4.39
CA GLN A 111 -4.28 11.63 5.24
C GLN A 111 -5.26 11.02 6.25
N SER A 112 -6.02 11.87 6.95
CA SER A 112 -7.01 11.43 7.94
C SER A 112 -8.08 10.53 7.34
N ALA A 113 -8.51 10.77 6.11
CA ALA A 113 -9.49 9.92 5.44
C ALA A 113 -8.97 8.49 5.23
N LEU A 114 -7.69 8.31 4.85
CA LEU A 114 -7.09 6.99 4.76
C LEU A 114 -6.93 6.34 6.13
N LEU A 115 -6.42 7.08 7.12
CA LEU A 115 -6.17 6.57 8.46
C LEU A 115 -7.47 6.15 9.17
N GLU A 116 -8.59 6.85 8.93
CA GLU A 116 -9.92 6.45 9.38
C GLU A 116 -10.35 5.12 8.76
N CYS A 117 -10.17 4.96 7.45
CA CYS A 117 -10.45 3.68 6.78
C CYS A 117 -9.63 2.51 7.35
N MET A 118 -8.37 2.76 7.73
CA MET A 118 -7.49 1.76 8.32
C MET A 118 -7.99 1.32 9.71
N GLU A 119 -8.43 2.27 10.53
CA GLU A 119 -8.90 2.03 11.89
C GLU A 119 -10.30 1.39 11.90
N GLU A 120 -11.25 2.03 11.20
CA GLU A 120 -12.66 1.64 11.22
C GLU A 120 -13.00 0.44 10.32
N ARG A 121 -12.12 0.09 9.39
CA ARG A 121 -12.37 -0.97 8.39
C ARG A 121 -13.64 -0.75 7.57
N GLN A 122 -14.02 0.51 7.41
CA GLN A 122 -15.18 0.94 6.64
C GLN A 122 -14.96 2.35 6.08
N VAL A 123 -15.79 2.70 5.11
CA VAL A 123 -15.88 4.04 4.53
C VAL A 123 -17.29 4.58 4.77
N THR A 124 -17.40 5.80 5.28
CA THR A 124 -18.67 6.48 5.46
C THR A 124 -18.77 7.67 4.51
N VAL A 125 -19.72 7.62 3.58
CA VAL A 125 -20.01 8.71 2.62
C VAL A 125 -21.50 9.04 2.69
N ASP A 126 -21.82 10.32 2.87
CA ASP A 126 -23.20 10.82 2.96
C ASP A 126 -24.07 10.03 3.97
N GLY A 127 -23.50 9.69 5.11
CA GLY A 127 -24.18 8.96 6.18
C GLY A 127 -24.35 7.45 5.95
N THR A 128 -23.84 6.93 4.83
CA THR A 128 -23.87 5.49 4.52
C THR A 128 -22.49 4.88 4.73
N SER A 129 -22.40 3.87 5.61
CA SER A 129 -21.15 3.14 5.87
C SER A 129 -21.08 1.88 5.03
N THR A 130 -19.98 1.71 4.31
CA THR A 130 -19.66 0.53 3.51
C THR A 130 -18.41 -0.12 4.07
N LYS A 131 -18.49 -1.40 4.43
CA LYS A 131 -17.33 -2.16 4.95
C LYS A 131 -16.30 -2.38 3.85
N LEU A 132 -15.05 -2.33 4.26
CA LEU A 132 -13.92 -2.73 3.43
C LEU A 132 -13.78 -4.26 3.43
N GLU A 133 -12.89 -4.77 2.57
CA GLU A 133 -12.60 -6.20 2.51
C GLU A 133 -12.08 -6.74 3.86
N ALA A 134 -12.38 -7.99 4.18
CA ALA A 134 -11.92 -8.62 5.42
C ALA A 134 -10.39 -8.60 5.54
N LEU A 135 -9.69 -8.86 4.43
CA LEU A 135 -8.27 -8.60 4.30
C LEU A 135 -8.12 -7.21 3.66
N PHE A 136 -7.83 -6.22 4.48
CA PHE A 136 -7.49 -4.86 4.03
C PHE A 136 -6.19 -4.42 4.71
N ILE A 137 -5.13 -4.32 3.93
CA ILE A 137 -3.79 -3.95 4.37
C ILE A 137 -3.34 -2.72 3.60
N VAL A 138 -2.89 -1.72 4.32
CA VAL A 138 -2.24 -0.54 3.75
C VAL A 138 -0.74 -0.64 3.94
N ILE A 139 -0.01 -0.51 2.84
CA ILE A 139 1.42 -0.26 2.81
C ILE A 139 1.56 1.20 2.40
N ALA A 140 1.77 2.07 3.38
CA ALA A 140 2.01 3.49 3.12
C ALA A 140 3.50 3.74 2.96
N THR A 141 3.85 4.74 2.15
CA THR A 141 5.24 5.20 2.04
C THR A 141 5.33 6.68 2.38
N GLU A 142 6.45 7.08 2.95
CA GLU A 142 6.84 8.47 3.09
C GLU A 142 8.30 8.67 2.72
N ASN A 143 8.62 9.85 2.23
CA ASN A 143 9.99 10.24 1.93
C ASN A 143 10.48 11.22 3.00
N PRO A 144 11.33 10.79 3.94
CA PRO A 144 11.78 11.64 5.04
C PRO A 144 12.75 12.75 4.59
N ILE A 145 13.29 12.67 3.37
CA ILE A 145 14.27 13.63 2.86
C ILE A 145 13.59 14.85 2.23
N GLU A 146 12.45 14.66 1.60
CA GLU A 146 11.66 15.75 1.02
C GLU A 146 10.79 16.41 2.09
N THR A 147 11.26 17.49 2.69
CA THR A 147 10.50 18.26 3.69
C THR A 147 9.72 19.44 3.09
N ALA A 148 10.12 19.92 1.90
CA ALA A 148 9.44 21.03 1.24
C ALA A 148 8.09 20.58 0.64
N GLY A 149 7.00 21.19 1.12
CA GLY A 149 5.64 20.87 0.64
C GLY A 149 5.07 19.55 1.15
N THR A 150 5.58 19.03 2.26
CA THR A 150 5.09 17.84 2.92
C THR A 150 4.38 18.16 4.23
N TYR A 151 3.51 17.25 4.66
CA TYR A 151 2.77 17.29 5.92
C TYR A 151 3.11 16.02 6.69
N GLU A 152 3.96 16.15 7.70
CA GLU A 152 4.34 15.03 8.57
C GLU A 152 3.12 14.45 9.29
N LEU A 153 3.12 13.14 9.48
CA LEU A 153 2.10 12.45 10.27
C LEU A 153 2.37 12.69 11.76
N PRO A 154 1.39 13.19 12.53
CA PRO A 154 1.52 13.26 13.99
C PRO A 154 1.73 11.89 14.61
N GLU A 155 2.45 11.81 15.75
CA GLU A 155 2.70 10.55 16.48
C GLU A 155 1.42 9.74 16.73
N ALA A 156 0.34 10.39 17.14
CA ALA A 156 -0.96 9.74 17.35
C ALA A 156 -1.55 9.08 16.08
N GLN A 157 -1.10 9.47 14.90
CA GLN A 157 -1.49 8.87 13.63
C GLN A 157 -0.53 7.76 13.21
N LEU A 158 0.74 7.85 13.60
CA LEU A 158 1.74 6.79 13.37
C LEU A 158 1.37 5.50 14.11
N ASP A 159 0.72 5.58 15.26
CA ASP A 159 0.23 4.44 16.05
C ASP A 159 -0.76 3.53 15.29
N ARG A 160 -1.34 4.00 14.19
CA ARG A 160 -2.21 3.18 13.32
C ARG A 160 -1.45 2.19 12.45
N PHE A 161 -0.14 2.38 12.32
CA PHE A 161 0.74 1.43 11.64
C PHE A 161 1.31 0.45 12.64
N LEU A 162 1.17 -0.85 12.36
CA LEU A 162 1.74 -1.89 13.21
C LEU A 162 3.27 -1.89 13.17
N LEU A 163 3.83 -1.57 11.99
CA LEU A 163 5.27 -1.51 11.78
C LEU A 163 5.63 -0.25 10.97
N GLN A 164 6.76 0.33 11.34
CA GLN A 164 7.45 1.38 10.63
C GLN A 164 8.82 0.83 10.23
N LEU A 165 9.07 0.75 8.93
CA LEU A 165 10.23 0.05 8.37
C LEU A 165 10.97 0.94 7.38
N SER A 166 12.29 0.83 7.34
CA SER A 166 13.11 1.38 6.27
C SER A 166 13.47 0.28 5.28
N PHE A 167 13.24 0.54 3.99
CA PHE A 167 13.56 -0.41 2.93
C PHE A 167 15.04 -0.41 2.60
N GLY A 168 15.69 0.75 2.69
CA GLY A 168 17.11 0.98 2.39
C GLY A 168 17.47 0.78 0.90
N TYR A 169 18.61 1.29 0.50
CA TYR A 169 19.15 1.05 -0.83
C TYR A 169 19.69 -0.38 -0.96
N PRO A 170 19.61 -0.99 -2.16
CA PRO A 170 20.34 -2.21 -2.44
C PRO A 170 21.85 -1.96 -2.40
N ASP A 171 22.60 -2.96 -1.96
CA ASP A 171 24.05 -2.94 -2.12
C ASP A 171 24.47 -3.24 -3.58
N LYS A 172 25.76 -3.12 -3.89
CA LYS A 172 26.26 -3.32 -5.26
C LYS A 172 25.98 -4.73 -5.80
N ASN A 173 25.99 -5.75 -4.96
CA ASN A 173 25.74 -7.14 -5.37
C ASN A 173 24.25 -7.34 -5.62
N GLU A 174 23.42 -6.79 -4.75
CA GLU A 174 21.96 -6.77 -4.89
C GLU A 174 21.53 -6.03 -6.16
N GLU A 175 22.15 -4.89 -6.48
CA GLU A 175 21.89 -4.16 -7.74
C GLU A 175 22.19 -5.00 -8.97
N ILE A 176 23.33 -5.71 -8.97
CA ILE A 176 23.73 -6.61 -10.06
C ILE A 176 22.71 -7.74 -10.20
N GLU A 177 22.26 -8.31 -9.08
CA GLU A 177 21.27 -9.39 -9.07
C GLU A 177 19.91 -8.90 -9.58
N ILE A 178 19.45 -7.72 -9.15
CA ILE A 178 18.23 -7.07 -9.64
C ILE A 178 18.29 -6.93 -11.17
N ILE A 179 19.39 -6.33 -11.70
CA ILE A 179 19.58 -6.16 -13.14
C ILE A 179 19.50 -7.52 -13.86
N ASN A 180 20.13 -8.56 -13.32
CA ASN A 180 20.15 -9.87 -13.94
C ASN A 180 18.78 -10.53 -13.95
N ARG A 181 17.98 -10.38 -12.87
CA ARG A 181 16.60 -10.93 -12.78
C ARG A 181 15.67 -10.27 -13.80
N PHE A 182 15.83 -8.98 -14.05
CA PHE A 182 14.97 -8.22 -14.97
C PHE A 182 15.43 -8.22 -16.45
N LYS A 183 16.54 -8.91 -16.78
CA LYS A 183 17.07 -8.95 -18.15
C LYS A 183 16.20 -9.70 -19.16
N SER A 184 15.53 -10.76 -18.73
CA SER A 184 14.79 -11.67 -19.63
C SER A 184 13.29 -11.45 -19.53
N GLU A 185 12.73 -11.50 -18.33
CA GLU A 185 11.30 -11.36 -18.07
C GLU A 185 11.09 -10.61 -16.76
N ASN A 186 9.95 -9.94 -16.63
CA ASN A 186 9.59 -9.31 -15.35
C ASN A 186 9.27 -10.42 -14.32
N PRO A 187 10.02 -10.54 -13.21
CA PRO A 187 9.78 -11.61 -12.24
C PRO A 187 8.37 -11.63 -11.66
N LEU A 188 7.68 -10.49 -11.64
CA LEU A 188 6.28 -10.43 -11.23
C LEU A 188 5.36 -11.26 -12.11
N ASP A 189 5.64 -11.36 -13.41
CA ASP A 189 4.76 -12.03 -14.36
C ASP A 189 4.83 -13.55 -14.21
N THR A 190 5.91 -14.05 -13.61
CA THR A 190 6.11 -15.49 -13.32
C THR A 190 5.53 -15.92 -11.98
N LEU A 191 5.12 -14.97 -11.10
CA LEU A 191 4.52 -15.31 -9.82
C LEU A 191 3.10 -15.85 -9.98
N SER A 192 2.83 -16.93 -9.27
CA SER A 192 1.49 -17.48 -9.03
C SER A 192 1.17 -17.48 -7.54
N ALA A 193 -0.11 -17.52 -7.19
CA ALA A 193 -0.55 -17.65 -5.81
C ALA A 193 -0.10 -18.99 -5.20
N VAL A 194 0.18 -19.00 -3.88
CA VAL A 194 0.65 -20.15 -3.11
C VAL A 194 -0.28 -20.50 -1.94
#